data_16b2a05c3d2557b68dac9074d9a37f8c
#
_entry.id   16b2a05c3d2557b68dac9074d9a37f8c
#
_cell.length_a   1.000
_cell.length_b   1.000
_cell.length_c   1.000
_cell.angle_alpha   90.00
_cell.angle_beta   90.00
_cell.angle_gamma   90.00
#
_symmetry.space_group_name_H-M   'P 1'
#
loop_
_entity.id
_entity.type
_entity.pdbx_description
1 polymer ?
#
loop_
_entity_poly.entity_id
_entity_poly.type
_entity_poly.pdbx_seq_one_letter_code
_entity_poly.pdbx_strand_id
1 'polypeptide(L)'
;VRMDVKAAGLNFPDVLIIQGKYQMQPPMPFVPGGESAGIVTEVGSAVSRWSVGDSVIQLGGVGGFASEAVVNENALLPKPEGIDFTAAAGVGMTYFTSYYALKQRGQLKAGETMLVMGAAGGVGSTAVELGKVMGARVIAAASSDEKLELCKQLGADEVINYSNESMKDRIKEITGGKGVDVVYDPVGGDYAEPAVRSMAWNGRYLVIGFASGPIPSIPLNLTLLKAC
;
A
#
# COMPACT_ATOMS: atom_id res chain seq x y z
N VAL A 1 15.67 -22.11 -2.64
CA VAL A 1 15.50 -22.16 -1.18
C VAL A 1 14.14 -22.75 -0.88
N ARG A 2 14.07 -23.75 0.01
CA ARG A 2 12.81 -24.23 0.60
C ARG A 2 12.64 -23.57 1.96
N MET A 3 11.43 -23.15 2.27
CA MET A 3 11.10 -22.54 3.58
C MET A 3 9.81 -23.15 4.13
N ASP A 4 9.77 -23.33 5.44
CA ASP A 4 8.57 -23.62 6.22
C ASP A 4 7.84 -22.31 6.48
N VAL A 5 6.64 -22.13 5.94
CA VAL A 5 5.85 -20.89 6.03
C VAL A 5 5.18 -20.82 7.40
N LYS A 6 5.45 -19.77 8.14
CA LYS A 6 4.87 -19.50 9.46
C LYS A 6 3.68 -18.54 9.42
N ALA A 7 3.68 -17.62 8.44
CA ALA A 7 2.59 -16.69 8.18
C ALA A 7 2.60 -16.28 6.71
N ALA A 8 1.45 -15.92 6.17
CA ALA A 8 1.30 -15.38 4.82
C ALA A 8 0.35 -14.18 4.83
N GLY A 9 0.74 -13.13 4.13
CA GLY A 9 -0.04 -11.90 3.96
C GLY A 9 -0.99 -12.02 2.77
N LEU A 10 -2.27 -11.72 2.98
CA LEU A 10 -3.24 -11.61 1.90
C LEU A 10 -3.22 -10.19 1.34
N ASN A 11 -2.92 -10.06 0.07
CA ASN A 11 -2.84 -8.78 -0.63
C ASN A 11 -3.84 -8.69 -1.78
N PHE A 12 -4.24 -7.47 -2.17
CA PHE A 12 -5.20 -7.26 -3.26
C PHE A 12 -4.75 -7.87 -4.60
N PRO A 13 -3.46 -7.84 -4.99
CA PRO A 13 -2.97 -8.56 -6.16
C PRO A 13 -3.27 -10.07 -6.15
N ASP A 14 -3.26 -10.75 -5.01
CA ASP A 14 -3.56 -12.18 -4.93
C ASP A 14 -4.99 -12.46 -5.42
N VAL A 15 -5.94 -11.61 -5.03
CA VAL A 15 -7.35 -11.70 -5.49
C VAL A 15 -7.46 -11.48 -6.99
N LEU A 16 -6.71 -10.54 -7.55
CA LEU A 16 -6.71 -10.27 -8.98
C LEU A 16 -6.03 -11.39 -9.78
N ILE A 17 -4.96 -11.98 -9.26
CA ILE A 17 -4.23 -13.08 -9.89
C ILE A 17 -5.12 -14.33 -10.04
N ILE A 18 -5.83 -14.73 -8.98
CA ILE A 18 -6.73 -15.90 -9.03
C ILE A 18 -7.94 -15.68 -9.96
N GLN A 19 -8.30 -14.42 -10.24
CA GLN A 19 -9.34 -14.05 -11.20
C GLN A 19 -8.82 -13.84 -12.63
N GLY A 20 -7.51 -13.99 -12.87
CA GLY A 20 -6.90 -13.70 -14.16
C GLY A 20 -6.95 -12.22 -14.58
N LYS A 21 -7.06 -11.29 -13.61
CA LYS A 21 -7.20 -9.84 -13.84
C LYS A 21 -5.94 -9.04 -13.53
N TYR A 22 -4.85 -9.73 -13.20
CA TYR A 22 -3.57 -9.07 -12.89
C TYR A 22 -2.60 -9.20 -14.07
N GLN A 23 -1.60 -8.30 -14.17
CA GLN A 23 -0.61 -8.33 -15.26
C GLN A 23 0.22 -9.63 -15.24
N MET A 24 0.54 -10.14 -14.06
CA MET A 24 1.21 -11.42 -13.88
C MET A 24 0.15 -12.54 -13.89
N GLN A 25 0.30 -13.46 -14.82
CA GLN A 25 -0.56 -14.65 -14.93
C GLN A 25 0.32 -15.91 -14.83
N PRO A 26 0.44 -16.49 -13.64
CA PRO A 26 1.23 -17.72 -13.46
C PRO A 26 0.64 -18.88 -14.26
N PRO A 27 1.48 -19.81 -14.75
CA PRO A 27 0.98 -21.02 -15.40
C PRO A 27 0.21 -21.88 -14.40
N MET A 28 -0.90 -22.46 -14.87
CA MET A 28 -1.71 -23.36 -14.05
C MET A 28 -1.14 -24.79 -14.03
N PRO A 29 -1.21 -25.52 -12.89
CA PRO A 29 -1.72 -25.10 -11.59
C PRO A 29 -0.68 -24.26 -10.81
N PHE A 30 -1.12 -23.33 -9.97
CA PHE A 30 -0.24 -22.57 -9.07
C PHE A 30 -0.89 -22.39 -7.68
N VAL A 31 -0.05 -22.17 -6.68
CA VAL A 31 -0.46 -21.76 -5.33
C VAL A 31 -0.38 -20.24 -5.24
N PRO A 32 -1.45 -19.52 -4.85
CA PRO A 32 -1.42 -18.07 -4.67
C PRO A 32 -0.53 -17.65 -3.49
N GLY A 33 -0.44 -16.34 -3.25
CA GLY A 33 0.28 -15.74 -2.13
C GLY A 33 1.62 -15.16 -2.56
N GLY A 34 1.64 -13.83 -2.71
CA GLY A 34 2.85 -13.08 -3.12
C GLY A 34 3.71 -12.63 -1.95
N GLU A 35 3.29 -12.89 -0.70
CA GLU A 35 4.00 -12.49 0.50
C GLU A 35 3.83 -13.52 1.61
N SER A 36 4.94 -13.96 2.18
CA SER A 36 4.93 -14.88 3.33
C SER A 36 6.21 -14.72 4.15
N ALA A 37 6.21 -15.22 5.38
CA ALA A 37 7.38 -15.25 6.24
C ALA A 37 7.55 -16.63 6.87
N GLY A 38 8.79 -17.07 7.04
CA GLY A 38 9.07 -18.41 7.52
C GLY A 38 10.54 -18.66 7.78
N ILE A 39 10.88 -19.94 7.92
CA ILE A 39 12.23 -20.42 8.24
C ILE A 39 12.75 -21.27 7.09
N VAL A 40 13.98 -21.00 6.66
CA VAL A 40 14.66 -21.80 5.64
C VAL A 40 14.90 -23.20 6.17
N THR A 41 14.43 -24.21 5.43
CA THR A 41 14.59 -25.64 5.76
C THR A 41 15.56 -26.36 4.85
N GLU A 42 15.76 -25.88 3.60
CA GLU A 42 16.67 -26.49 2.65
C GLU A 42 17.20 -25.44 1.66
N VAL A 43 18.45 -25.56 1.26
CA VAL A 43 19.09 -24.72 0.25
C VAL A 43 19.67 -25.56 -0.86
N GLY A 44 19.49 -25.13 -2.10
CA GLY A 44 20.13 -25.75 -3.26
C GLY A 44 21.64 -25.44 -3.32
N SER A 45 22.40 -26.24 -4.05
CA SER A 45 23.87 -26.11 -4.14
C SER A 45 24.36 -24.76 -4.72
N ALA A 46 23.52 -24.06 -5.46
CA ALA A 46 23.84 -22.73 -6.02
C ALA A 46 23.41 -21.55 -5.14
N VAL A 47 22.74 -21.81 -4.02
CA VAL A 47 22.31 -20.75 -3.08
C VAL A 47 23.51 -20.30 -2.26
N SER A 48 23.72 -18.98 -2.21
CA SER A 48 24.86 -18.38 -1.53
C SER A 48 24.48 -17.41 -0.42
N ARG A 49 23.23 -16.93 -0.42
CA ARG A 49 22.78 -15.86 0.50
C ARG A 49 22.10 -16.36 1.77
N TRP A 50 21.65 -17.60 1.76
CA TRP A 50 20.80 -18.15 2.83
C TRP A 50 21.32 -19.48 3.35
N SER A 51 21.05 -19.72 4.62
CA SER A 51 21.38 -20.97 5.33
C SER A 51 20.12 -21.56 5.96
N VAL A 52 20.16 -22.87 6.21
CA VAL A 52 19.09 -23.56 6.97
C VAL A 52 18.99 -22.92 8.36
N GLY A 53 17.76 -22.59 8.78
CA GLY A 53 17.47 -21.92 10.03
C GLY A 53 17.28 -20.41 9.92
N ASP A 54 17.62 -19.79 8.79
CA ASP A 54 17.41 -18.35 8.59
C ASP A 54 15.92 -18.00 8.59
N SER A 55 15.57 -16.93 9.29
CA SER A 55 14.23 -16.36 9.27
C SER A 55 14.09 -15.37 8.12
N VAL A 56 13.15 -15.61 7.22
CA VAL A 56 13.04 -14.89 5.94
C VAL A 56 11.62 -14.41 5.66
N ILE A 57 11.54 -13.40 4.81
CA ILE A 57 10.31 -12.91 4.18
C ILE A 57 10.41 -13.19 2.68
N GLN A 58 9.45 -13.91 2.13
CA GLN A 58 9.23 -14.01 0.69
C GLN A 58 8.45 -12.79 0.23
N LEU A 59 8.91 -12.12 -0.83
CA LEU A 59 8.21 -10.98 -1.43
C LEU A 59 8.19 -11.10 -2.96
N GLY A 60 6.96 -11.09 -3.50
CA GLY A 60 6.69 -11.22 -4.93
C GLY A 60 6.53 -12.68 -5.39
N GLY A 61 6.03 -12.84 -6.61
CA GLY A 61 5.72 -14.15 -7.18
C GLY A 61 4.41 -14.75 -6.66
N VAL A 62 4.41 -16.06 -6.45
CA VAL A 62 3.31 -16.88 -5.94
C VAL A 62 3.87 -17.96 -5.03
N GLY A 63 3.01 -18.75 -4.37
CA GLY A 63 3.40 -19.90 -3.57
C GLY A 63 3.34 -19.70 -2.07
N GLY A 64 3.05 -18.49 -1.59
CA GLY A 64 3.04 -18.17 -0.16
C GLY A 64 1.88 -18.78 0.64
N PHE A 65 0.75 -19.15 0.00
CA PHE A 65 -0.39 -19.78 0.68
C PHE A 65 -0.25 -21.29 0.75
N ALA A 66 0.88 -21.76 1.28
CA ALA A 66 1.20 -23.16 1.50
C ALA A 66 1.93 -23.32 2.84
N SER A 67 2.01 -24.56 3.35
CA SER A 67 2.81 -24.87 4.55
C SER A 67 4.31 -24.76 4.27
N GLU A 68 4.73 -25.08 3.04
CA GLU A 68 6.09 -24.94 2.56
C GLU A 68 6.11 -24.24 1.21
N ALA A 69 7.13 -23.43 0.97
CA ALA A 69 7.36 -22.77 -0.32
C ALA A 69 8.77 -23.04 -0.84
N VAL A 70 8.90 -23.22 -2.18
CA VAL A 70 10.18 -23.24 -2.86
C VAL A 70 10.31 -21.95 -3.67
N VAL A 71 11.28 -21.13 -3.31
CA VAL A 71 11.42 -19.78 -3.84
C VAL A 71 12.84 -19.49 -4.33
N ASN A 72 12.97 -18.55 -5.26
CA ASN A 72 14.28 -18.05 -5.67
C ASN A 72 14.92 -17.26 -4.51
N GLU A 73 16.22 -17.45 -4.28
CA GLU A 73 16.96 -16.76 -3.20
C GLU A 73 16.84 -15.22 -3.27
N ASN A 74 16.68 -14.65 -4.48
CA ASN A 74 16.52 -13.22 -4.69
C ASN A 74 15.13 -12.67 -4.34
N ALA A 75 14.14 -13.54 -4.17
CA ALA A 75 12.80 -13.18 -3.70
C ALA A 75 12.69 -13.21 -2.16
N LEU A 76 13.79 -13.48 -1.47
CA LEU A 76 13.85 -13.52 -0.02
C LEU A 76 14.55 -12.29 0.54
N LEU A 77 14.01 -11.81 1.65
CA LEU A 77 14.57 -10.75 2.49
C LEU A 77 14.79 -11.30 3.91
N PRO A 78 15.78 -10.80 4.66
CA PRO A 78 15.93 -11.18 6.05
C PRO A 78 14.72 -10.67 6.86
N LYS A 79 14.16 -11.52 7.71
CA LYS A 79 13.15 -11.08 8.67
C LYS A 79 13.83 -10.20 9.72
N PRO A 80 13.37 -8.95 9.93
CA PRO A 80 13.91 -8.10 10.99
C PRO A 80 13.78 -8.76 12.36
N GLU A 81 14.77 -8.54 13.21
CA GLU A 81 14.68 -8.90 14.62
C GLU A 81 13.56 -8.06 15.30
N GLY A 82 12.93 -8.64 16.34
CA GLY A 82 11.93 -7.92 17.14
C GLY A 82 10.52 -7.93 16.59
N ILE A 83 10.26 -8.40 15.35
CA ILE A 83 8.91 -8.64 14.84
C ILE A 83 8.63 -10.14 14.71
N ASP A 84 7.38 -10.55 14.95
CA ASP A 84 6.95 -11.93 14.75
C ASP A 84 6.75 -12.25 13.25
N PHE A 85 6.45 -13.52 12.94
CA PHE A 85 6.22 -13.93 11.55
C PHE A 85 4.93 -13.35 10.97
N THR A 86 3.92 -13.07 11.78
CA THR A 86 2.66 -12.49 11.34
C THR A 86 2.86 -11.06 10.87
N ALA A 87 3.56 -10.24 11.66
CA ALA A 87 3.95 -8.89 11.26
C ALA A 87 4.89 -8.92 10.04
N ALA A 88 5.88 -9.83 10.03
CA ALA A 88 6.84 -9.97 8.94
C ALA A 88 6.18 -10.31 7.59
N ALA A 89 5.11 -11.13 7.60
CA ALA A 89 4.36 -11.50 6.40
C ALA A 89 3.46 -10.39 5.84
N GLY A 90 3.34 -9.25 6.52
CA GLY A 90 2.53 -8.10 6.07
C GLY A 90 3.32 -6.82 5.80
N VAL A 91 4.64 -6.82 6.04
CA VAL A 91 5.49 -5.63 5.93
C VAL A 91 5.88 -5.31 4.49
N GLY A 92 6.22 -6.32 3.69
CA GLY A 92 6.87 -6.11 2.40
C GLY A 92 5.96 -5.42 1.41
N MET A 93 4.81 -5.99 1.10
CA MET A 93 3.90 -5.46 0.09
C MET A 93 3.36 -4.09 0.47
N THR A 94 2.97 -3.90 1.72
CA THR A 94 2.29 -2.67 2.17
C THR A 94 3.28 -1.53 2.41
N TYR A 95 4.30 -1.72 3.25
CA TYR A 95 5.26 -0.64 3.56
C TYR A 95 6.18 -0.30 2.40
N PHE A 96 6.64 -1.27 1.61
CA PHE A 96 7.53 -0.95 0.49
C PHE A 96 6.78 -0.23 -0.63
N THR A 97 5.52 -0.60 -0.89
CA THR A 97 4.66 0.13 -1.82
C THR A 97 4.49 1.58 -1.36
N SER A 98 4.11 1.77 -0.09
CA SER A 98 3.87 3.11 0.45
C SER A 98 5.16 3.93 0.55
N TYR A 99 6.27 3.34 0.99
CA TYR A 99 7.56 4.02 1.05
C TYR A 99 8.04 4.45 -0.35
N TYR A 100 7.98 3.54 -1.34
CA TYR A 100 8.35 3.85 -2.72
C TYR A 100 7.49 4.99 -3.28
N ALA A 101 6.17 4.89 -3.10
CA ALA A 101 5.24 5.90 -3.57
C ALA A 101 5.50 7.27 -2.94
N LEU A 102 5.61 7.33 -1.61
CA LEU A 102 5.76 8.60 -0.89
C LEU A 102 7.16 9.19 -1.03
N LYS A 103 8.21 8.37 -0.85
CA LYS A 103 9.59 8.85 -0.82
C LYS A 103 10.17 9.08 -2.21
N GLN A 104 10.01 8.10 -3.13
CA GLN A 104 10.69 8.14 -4.42
C GLN A 104 9.82 8.80 -5.50
N ARG A 105 8.52 8.49 -5.56
CA ARG A 105 7.64 9.03 -6.61
C ARG A 105 7.04 10.36 -6.20
N GLY A 106 6.41 10.42 -5.04
CA GLY A 106 5.74 11.60 -4.51
C GLY A 106 6.70 12.66 -3.96
N GLN A 107 7.92 12.25 -3.59
CA GLN A 107 8.91 13.13 -2.95
C GLN A 107 8.28 13.95 -1.81
N LEU A 108 7.51 13.26 -0.96
CA LEU A 108 6.80 13.88 0.16
C LEU A 108 7.78 14.60 1.08
N LYS A 109 7.48 15.84 1.43
CA LYS A 109 8.31 16.71 2.26
C LYS A 109 7.63 16.97 3.61
N ALA A 110 8.43 17.21 4.63
CA ALA A 110 7.92 17.65 5.92
C ALA A 110 7.14 18.98 5.76
N GLY A 111 5.99 19.07 6.45
CA GLY A 111 5.08 20.22 6.40
C GLY A 111 4.09 20.22 5.22
N GLU A 112 4.21 19.30 4.26
CA GLU A 112 3.19 19.13 3.22
C GLU A 112 1.94 18.46 3.78
N THR A 113 0.79 18.76 3.17
CA THR A 113 -0.48 18.12 3.49
C THR A 113 -0.74 16.95 2.52
N MET A 114 -0.93 15.75 3.06
CA MET A 114 -1.19 14.54 2.30
C MET A 114 -2.60 14.01 2.56
N LEU A 115 -3.36 13.72 1.50
CA LEU A 115 -4.60 12.95 1.55
C LEU A 115 -4.29 11.47 1.31
N VAL A 116 -4.73 10.61 2.22
CA VAL A 116 -4.69 9.16 2.05
C VAL A 116 -6.11 8.65 1.87
N MET A 117 -6.42 8.13 0.68
CA MET A 117 -7.70 7.50 0.40
C MET A 117 -7.66 6.02 0.80
N GLY A 118 -8.81 5.47 1.24
CA GLY A 118 -8.84 4.09 1.74
C GLY A 118 -7.86 3.86 2.89
N ALA A 119 -7.72 4.85 3.76
CA ALA A 119 -6.65 4.99 4.75
C ALA A 119 -6.58 3.86 5.79
N ALA A 120 -7.67 3.13 6.02
CA ALA A 120 -7.69 1.97 6.92
C ALA A 120 -7.36 0.63 6.23
N GLY A 121 -7.12 0.64 4.91
CA GLY A 121 -6.67 -0.55 4.18
C GLY A 121 -5.18 -0.82 4.36
N GLY A 122 -4.67 -1.98 3.91
CA GLY A 122 -3.27 -2.39 4.11
C GLY A 122 -2.25 -1.33 3.68
N VAL A 123 -2.27 -0.89 2.43
CA VAL A 123 -1.35 0.17 1.96
C VAL A 123 -1.76 1.57 2.46
N GLY A 124 -3.04 1.80 2.77
CA GLY A 124 -3.51 3.08 3.30
C GLY A 124 -3.00 3.34 4.72
N SER A 125 -3.10 2.34 5.61
CA SER A 125 -2.61 2.44 6.99
C SER A 125 -1.11 2.71 7.04
N THR A 126 -0.32 1.99 6.25
CA THR A 126 1.13 2.21 6.17
C THR A 126 1.48 3.57 5.55
N ALA A 127 0.64 4.09 4.63
CA ALA A 127 0.84 5.44 4.11
C ALA A 127 0.56 6.52 5.17
N VAL A 128 -0.44 6.32 6.05
CA VAL A 128 -0.69 7.22 7.19
C VAL A 128 0.53 7.26 8.10
N GLU A 129 1.01 6.11 8.58
CA GLU A 129 2.17 6.04 9.47
C GLU A 129 3.44 6.63 8.84
N LEU A 130 3.77 6.23 7.62
CA LEU A 130 4.95 6.73 6.91
C LEU A 130 4.85 8.23 6.64
N GLY A 131 3.68 8.75 6.29
CA GLY A 131 3.44 10.17 6.11
C GLY A 131 3.73 10.96 7.39
N LYS A 132 3.29 10.45 8.55
CA LYS A 132 3.60 11.05 9.85
C LYS A 132 5.09 11.01 10.17
N VAL A 133 5.75 9.87 9.96
CA VAL A 133 7.20 9.73 10.15
C VAL A 133 7.99 10.68 9.24
N MET A 134 7.50 10.93 8.02
CA MET A 134 8.10 11.89 7.07
C MET A 134 7.78 13.36 7.39
N GLY A 135 6.98 13.63 8.44
CA GLY A 135 6.64 14.98 8.91
C GLY A 135 5.51 15.67 8.15
N ALA A 136 4.69 14.92 7.41
CA ALA A 136 3.52 15.47 6.72
C ALA A 136 2.33 15.68 7.68
N ARG A 137 1.45 16.62 7.32
CA ARG A 137 0.09 16.68 7.86
C ARG A 137 -0.77 15.67 7.09
N VAL A 138 -1.32 14.67 7.76
CA VAL A 138 -2.05 13.56 7.13
C VAL A 138 -3.55 13.73 7.32
N ILE A 139 -4.28 13.77 6.21
CA ILE A 139 -5.74 13.67 6.14
C ILE A 139 -6.07 12.25 5.72
N ALA A 140 -6.69 11.47 6.60
CA ALA A 140 -7.09 10.10 6.31
C ALA A 140 -8.56 10.04 5.88
N ALA A 141 -8.85 9.44 4.72
CA ALA A 141 -10.20 9.28 4.21
C ALA A 141 -10.60 7.80 4.16
N ALA A 142 -11.75 7.47 4.74
CA ALA A 142 -12.29 6.11 4.78
C ALA A 142 -13.81 6.10 4.70
N SER A 143 -14.42 4.90 4.59
CA SER A 143 -15.86 4.72 4.36
C SER A 143 -16.71 4.54 5.62
N SER A 144 -16.11 4.52 6.81
CA SER A 144 -16.84 4.41 8.07
C SER A 144 -16.07 5.02 9.23
N ASP A 145 -16.78 5.41 10.27
CA ASP A 145 -16.19 6.03 11.47
C ASP A 145 -15.28 5.05 12.23
N GLU A 146 -15.62 3.76 12.26
CA GLU A 146 -14.76 2.72 12.83
C GLU A 146 -13.38 2.66 12.17
N LYS A 147 -13.34 2.73 10.82
CA LYS A 147 -12.10 2.78 10.07
C LYS A 147 -11.31 4.06 10.33
N LEU A 148 -11.99 5.17 10.52
CA LEU A 148 -11.37 6.45 10.82
C LEU A 148 -10.76 6.48 12.22
N GLU A 149 -11.34 5.76 13.18
CA GLU A 149 -10.75 5.63 14.51
C GLU A 149 -9.39 4.92 14.46
N LEU A 150 -9.26 3.85 13.66
CA LEU A 150 -7.95 3.25 13.40
C LEU A 150 -6.97 4.25 12.78
N CYS A 151 -7.41 5.07 11.81
CA CYS A 151 -6.55 6.07 11.19
C CYS A 151 -6.03 7.11 12.19
N LYS A 152 -6.87 7.53 13.16
CA LYS A 152 -6.43 8.43 14.25
C LYS A 152 -5.38 7.78 15.13
N GLN A 153 -5.57 6.50 15.49
CA GLN A 153 -4.58 5.74 16.29
C GLN A 153 -3.24 5.62 15.56
N LEU A 154 -3.26 5.54 14.23
CA LEU A 154 -2.06 5.52 13.38
C LEU A 154 -1.43 6.92 13.20
N GLY A 155 -2.04 7.97 13.76
CA GLY A 155 -1.48 9.31 13.80
C GLY A 155 -2.03 10.28 12.74
N ALA A 156 -3.14 9.97 12.06
CA ALA A 156 -3.78 10.94 11.16
C ALA A 156 -4.17 12.23 11.90
N ASP A 157 -3.85 13.38 11.34
CA ASP A 157 -4.17 14.70 11.93
C ASP A 157 -5.64 15.06 11.74
N GLU A 158 -6.22 14.66 10.61
CA GLU A 158 -7.61 14.91 10.24
C GLU A 158 -8.20 13.66 9.60
N VAL A 159 -9.52 13.51 9.70
CA VAL A 159 -10.23 12.37 9.10
C VAL A 159 -11.44 12.82 8.30
N ILE A 160 -11.78 12.06 7.25
CA ILE A 160 -12.93 12.31 6.38
C ILE A 160 -13.69 11.01 6.14
N ASN A 161 -14.98 10.99 6.50
CA ASN A 161 -15.88 9.90 6.13
C ASN A 161 -16.55 10.21 4.78
N TYR A 162 -15.94 9.76 3.68
CA TYR A 162 -16.44 10.07 2.34
C TYR A 162 -17.79 9.39 1.99
N SER A 163 -18.32 8.54 2.87
CA SER A 163 -19.68 7.99 2.71
C SER A 163 -20.75 8.96 3.22
N ASN A 164 -20.41 9.89 4.13
CA ASN A 164 -21.35 10.76 4.82
C ASN A 164 -21.15 12.24 4.48
N GLU A 165 -19.98 12.61 3.94
CA GLU A 165 -19.64 14.01 3.67
C GLU A 165 -18.93 14.19 2.32
N SER A 166 -18.97 15.40 1.78
CA SER A 166 -18.22 15.77 0.58
C SER A 166 -16.74 15.87 0.89
N MET A 167 -15.96 14.92 0.40
CA MET A 167 -14.51 14.91 0.55
C MET A 167 -13.87 16.23 0.07
N LYS A 168 -14.32 16.75 -1.08
CA LYS A 168 -13.82 18.02 -1.65
C LYS A 168 -14.07 19.21 -0.73
N ASP A 169 -15.28 19.33 -0.20
CA ASP A 169 -15.65 20.47 0.64
C ASP A 169 -14.93 20.40 1.99
N ARG A 170 -14.83 19.20 2.55
CA ARG A 170 -14.10 18.96 3.79
C ARG A 170 -12.60 19.24 3.66
N ILE A 171 -11.96 18.83 2.56
CA ILE A 171 -10.55 19.17 2.29
C ILE A 171 -10.37 20.69 2.17
N LYS A 172 -11.30 21.37 1.48
CA LYS A 172 -11.25 22.84 1.35
C LYS A 172 -11.32 23.53 2.71
N GLU A 173 -12.18 23.04 3.60
CA GLU A 173 -12.28 23.56 4.98
C GLU A 173 -10.99 23.30 5.76
N ILE A 174 -10.51 22.05 5.83
CA ILE A 174 -9.31 21.64 6.56
C ILE A 174 -8.06 22.42 6.11
N THR A 175 -7.95 22.70 4.81
CA THR A 175 -6.76 23.33 4.21
C THR A 175 -6.90 24.85 4.02
N GLY A 176 -8.01 25.45 4.43
CA GLY A 176 -8.31 26.87 4.19
C GLY A 176 -8.36 27.22 2.69
N GLY A 177 -8.73 26.24 1.84
CA GLY A 177 -8.82 26.41 0.39
C GLY A 177 -7.51 26.17 -0.38
N LYS A 178 -6.38 25.95 0.29
CA LYS A 178 -5.08 25.65 -0.36
C LYS A 178 -5.12 24.32 -1.12
N GLY A 179 -5.81 23.33 -0.59
CA GLY A 179 -5.80 21.95 -1.09
C GLY A 179 -4.64 21.11 -0.53
N VAL A 180 -4.50 19.87 -1.04
CA VAL A 180 -3.50 18.90 -0.58
C VAL A 180 -2.31 18.83 -1.53
N ASP A 181 -1.11 18.72 -0.99
CA ASP A 181 0.13 18.68 -1.76
C ASP A 181 0.36 17.29 -2.39
N VAL A 182 -0.09 16.23 -1.71
CA VAL A 182 0.02 14.84 -2.17
C VAL A 182 -1.30 14.10 -1.98
N VAL A 183 -1.73 13.37 -2.99
CA VAL A 183 -2.82 12.39 -2.90
C VAL A 183 -2.23 10.99 -3.04
N TYR A 184 -2.53 10.11 -2.09
CA TYR A 184 -2.20 8.68 -2.12
C TYR A 184 -3.50 7.89 -2.33
N ASP A 185 -3.68 7.33 -3.53
CA ASP A 185 -4.95 6.71 -3.93
C ASP A 185 -4.85 5.23 -4.30
N PRO A 186 -5.19 4.32 -3.38
CA PRO A 186 -5.42 2.91 -3.68
C PRO A 186 -6.86 2.57 -4.07
N VAL A 187 -7.78 3.54 -4.08
CA VAL A 187 -9.23 3.33 -4.23
C VAL A 187 -9.69 3.51 -5.67
N GLY A 188 -9.34 4.63 -6.29
CA GLY A 188 -9.78 4.99 -7.64
C GLY A 188 -11.30 5.29 -7.73
N GLY A 189 -11.90 4.92 -8.86
CA GLY A 189 -13.33 5.06 -9.11
C GLY A 189 -13.80 6.51 -9.03
N ASP A 190 -15.01 6.71 -8.53
CA ASP A 190 -15.68 8.02 -8.47
C ASP A 190 -15.02 9.00 -7.48
N TYR A 191 -14.14 8.52 -6.62
CA TYR A 191 -13.42 9.37 -5.67
C TYR A 191 -12.19 10.06 -6.29
N ALA A 192 -11.66 9.58 -7.40
CA ALA A 192 -10.43 10.08 -8.01
C ALA A 192 -10.56 11.52 -8.52
N GLU A 193 -11.63 11.86 -9.25
CA GLU A 193 -11.82 13.22 -9.75
C GLU A 193 -12.01 14.25 -8.62
N PRO A 194 -12.85 14.04 -7.59
CA PRO A 194 -12.91 14.91 -6.42
C PRO A 194 -11.55 15.11 -5.73
N ALA A 195 -10.73 14.06 -5.65
CA ALA A 195 -9.39 14.14 -5.09
C ALA A 195 -8.46 15.03 -5.94
N VAL A 196 -8.45 14.86 -7.26
CA VAL A 196 -7.69 15.76 -8.17
C VAL A 196 -8.13 17.20 -8.03
N ARG A 197 -9.45 17.45 -7.95
CA ARG A 197 -10.00 18.81 -7.75
C ARG A 197 -9.60 19.44 -6.42
N SER A 198 -9.24 18.62 -5.44
CA SER A 198 -8.85 19.06 -4.09
C SER A 198 -7.34 19.25 -3.92
N MET A 199 -6.56 19.01 -4.98
CA MET A 199 -5.11 19.21 -4.94
C MET A 199 -4.71 20.68 -4.87
N ALA A 200 -3.62 20.95 -4.21
CA ALA A 200 -2.91 22.22 -4.28
C ALA A 200 -2.20 22.39 -5.64
N TRP A 201 -1.76 23.60 -5.94
CA TRP A 201 -0.91 23.87 -7.10
C TRP A 201 0.41 23.08 -7.01
N ASN A 202 0.84 22.46 -8.10
CA ASN A 202 1.99 21.55 -8.15
C ASN A 202 1.85 20.30 -7.26
N GLY A 203 0.63 19.88 -6.94
CA GLY A 203 0.38 18.66 -6.20
C GLY A 203 0.79 17.40 -6.97
N ARG A 204 0.97 16.30 -6.26
CA ARG A 204 1.31 14.99 -6.85
C ARG A 204 0.21 13.99 -6.54
N TYR A 205 -0.34 13.36 -7.57
CA TYR A 205 -1.33 12.31 -7.43
C TYR A 205 -0.66 10.95 -7.61
N LEU A 206 -0.62 10.16 -6.56
CA LEU A 206 0.00 8.83 -6.54
C LEU A 206 -1.08 7.77 -6.75
N VAL A 207 -1.11 7.21 -7.95
CA VAL A 207 -2.01 6.10 -8.28
C VAL A 207 -1.41 4.81 -7.73
N ILE A 208 -2.05 4.21 -6.72
CA ILE A 208 -1.58 3.00 -6.06
C ILE A 208 -2.40 1.78 -6.51
N GLY A 209 -3.69 1.95 -6.69
CA GLY A 209 -4.59 0.88 -7.09
C GLY A 209 -6.00 1.35 -7.38
N PHE A 210 -6.88 0.39 -7.65
CA PHE A 210 -8.28 0.63 -8.02
C PHE A 210 -9.19 -0.33 -7.23
N ALA A 211 -9.09 -0.26 -5.90
CA ALA A 211 -9.83 -1.17 -5.02
C ALA A 211 -11.36 -1.03 -5.13
N SER A 212 -11.87 0.12 -5.61
CA SER A 212 -13.30 0.29 -5.92
C SER A 212 -13.75 -0.44 -7.20
N GLY A 213 -12.80 -0.93 -8.02
CA GLY A 213 -13.03 -1.68 -9.25
C GLY A 213 -12.83 -0.85 -10.52
N PRO A 214 -13.62 0.18 -10.81
CA PRO A 214 -13.48 0.95 -12.04
C PRO A 214 -12.20 1.79 -12.07
N ILE A 215 -11.48 1.75 -13.21
CA ILE A 215 -10.38 2.69 -13.48
C ILE A 215 -11.01 4.05 -13.82
N PRO A 216 -10.66 5.13 -13.09
CA PRO A 216 -11.28 6.44 -13.31
C PRO A 216 -10.83 7.07 -14.63
N SER A 217 -11.76 7.81 -15.27
CA SER A 217 -11.44 8.65 -16.41
C SER A 217 -11.38 10.11 -15.96
N ILE A 218 -10.19 10.68 -15.87
CA ILE A 218 -9.97 12.04 -15.41
C ILE A 218 -9.85 13.00 -16.58
N PRO A 219 -10.66 14.08 -16.65
CA PRO A 219 -10.49 15.11 -17.65
C PRO A 219 -9.10 15.79 -17.53
N LEU A 220 -8.30 15.70 -18.58
CA LEU A 220 -6.89 16.20 -18.56
C LEU A 220 -6.78 17.70 -18.27
N ASN A 221 -7.81 18.50 -18.59
CA ASN A 221 -7.81 19.91 -18.24
C ASN A 221 -7.72 20.16 -16.72
N LEU A 222 -8.11 19.21 -15.88
CA LEU A 222 -7.96 19.32 -14.43
C LEU A 222 -6.48 19.31 -14.01
N THR A 223 -5.67 18.47 -14.64
CA THR A 223 -4.23 18.42 -14.36
C THR A 223 -3.54 19.72 -14.79
N LEU A 224 -3.94 20.30 -15.94
CA LEU A 224 -3.48 21.63 -16.37
C LEU A 224 -3.85 22.72 -15.34
N LEU A 225 -5.10 22.74 -14.85
CA LEU A 225 -5.60 23.74 -13.91
C LEU A 225 -4.95 23.65 -12.53
N LYS A 226 -4.43 22.48 -12.17
CA LYS A 226 -3.77 22.22 -10.89
C LYS A 226 -2.25 22.17 -11.02
N ALA A 227 -1.72 22.16 -12.23
CA ALA A 227 -0.30 21.93 -12.53
C ALA A 227 0.24 20.65 -11.88
N CYS A 228 -0.54 19.55 -11.90
CA CYS A 228 -0.23 18.29 -11.22
C CYS A 228 0.00 17.14 -12.22
#